data_ea4c2d5a5f3b4cf484a5f673d7268d6b
#
_entry.id   ea4c2d5a5f3b4cf484a5f673d7268d6b
#
_cell.length_a   1.000
_cell.length_b   1.000
_cell.length_c   1.000
_cell.angle_alpha   90.00
_cell.angle_beta   90.00
_cell.angle_gamma   90.00
#
_symmetry.space_group_name_H-M   'P 1'
#
loop_
_entity.id
_entity.type
_entity.pdbx_description
1 polymer ?
#
loop_
_entity_poly.entity_id
_entity_poly.type
_entity_poly.pdbx_seq_one_letter_code
_entity_poly.pdbx_strand_id
1 'polypeptide(L)'
;LGIIFLIIGLSTYLIIPIRSNAGVPLNQYSPNTANQFKNYYNRENFTKPPLVYGQYYTALPPENFETTENGQLKPIFAKEQKTIFPRMWNYENISYENGYIEWVGQPEETVIINGEERVKPSFKQNLQFFFSYQLNYMYFRYLLNNFSGKVNDVQGYGDYKNSQWTTGIKYI
;
A
#
# COMPACT_ATOMS: atom_id res chain seq x y z
N LEU A 1 -28.39 -12.55 20.92
CA LEU A 1 -27.95 -13.21 19.63
C LEU A 1 -26.77 -12.47 18.99
N GLY A 2 -26.82 -11.14 18.83
CA GLY A 2 -25.75 -10.35 18.19
C GLY A 2 -24.38 -10.48 18.84
N ILE A 3 -24.32 -10.47 20.18
CA ILE A 3 -23.07 -10.65 20.94
C ILE A 3 -22.43 -12.03 20.68
N ILE A 4 -23.24 -13.07 20.56
CA ILE A 4 -22.75 -14.43 20.27
C ILE A 4 -22.09 -14.46 18.88
N PHE A 5 -22.72 -13.91 17.86
CA PHE A 5 -22.13 -13.82 16.52
C PHE A 5 -20.86 -12.97 16.49
N LEU A 6 -20.79 -11.90 17.27
CA LEU A 6 -19.61 -11.06 17.41
C LEU A 6 -18.46 -11.88 18.04
N ILE A 7 -18.72 -12.63 19.11
CA ILE A 7 -17.71 -13.48 19.75
C ILE A 7 -17.22 -14.56 18.78
N ILE A 8 -18.13 -15.22 18.05
CA ILE A 8 -17.77 -16.22 17.03
C ILE A 8 -16.88 -15.58 15.93
N GLY A 9 -17.25 -14.39 15.45
CA GLY A 9 -16.43 -13.66 14.45
C GLY A 9 -15.05 -13.31 14.99
N LEU A 10 -14.96 -12.80 16.21
CA LEU A 10 -13.67 -12.47 16.84
C LEU A 10 -12.83 -13.71 17.18
N SER A 11 -13.45 -14.87 17.44
CA SER A 11 -12.70 -16.09 17.73
C SER A 11 -11.84 -16.56 16.57
N THR A 12 -12.16 -16.19 15.32
CA THR A 12 -11.33 -16.50 14.16
C THR A 12 -9.93 -15.89 14.25
N TYR A 13 -9.77 -14.77 14.94
CA TYR A 13 -8.45 -14.17 15.19
C TYR A 13 -7.54 -15.04 16.06
N LEU A 14 -8.11 -15.90 16.91
CA LEU A 14 -7.35 -16.84 17.75
C LEU A 14 -6.70 -17.97 16.94
N ILE A 15 -7.13 -18.21 15.72
CA ILE A 15 -6.54 -19.21 14.84
C ILE A 15 -5.05 -18.90 14.57
N ILE A 16 -4.68 -17.62 14.50
CA ILE A 16 -3.32 -17.20 14.19
C ILE A 16 -2.34 -17.63 15.29
N PRO A 17 -2.51 -17.28 16.58
CA PRO A 17 -1.60 -17.72 17.62
C PRO A 17 -1.65 -19.25 17.83
N ILE A 18 -2.81 -19.89 17.66
CA ILE A 18 -2.92 -21.36 17.76
C ILE A 18 -2.07 -22.03 16.68
N ARG A 19 -2.19 -21.62 15.43
CA ARG A 19 -1.39 -22.16 14.32
C ARG A 19 0.09 -21.84 14.46
N SER A 20 0.42 -20.63 14.92
CA SER A 20 1.80 -20.22 15.13
C SER A 20 2.54 -21.10 16.14
N ASN A 21 1.85 -21.56 17.17
CA ASN A 21 2.39 -22.47 18.20
C ASN A 21 2.29 -23.96 17.82
N ALA A 22 1.58 -24.31 16.74
CA ALA A 22 1.42 -25.70 16.30
C ALA A 22 2.57 -26.23 15.44
N GLY A 23 3.67 -25.48 15.25
CA GLY A 23 4.83 -25.94 14.49
C GLY A 23 4.59 -26.16 13.00
N VAL A 24 3.67 -25.40 12.40
CA VAL A 24 3.35 -25.52 10.96
C VAL A 24 4.54 -25.13 10.09
N PRO A 25 4.76 -25.82 8.92
CA PRO A 25 5.91 -25.57 8.06
C PRO A 25 6.01 -24.14 7.52
N LEU A 26 4.86 -23.50 7.25
CA LEU A 26 4.75 -22.11 6.79
C LEU A 26 4.17 -21.26 7.91
N ASN A 27 5.05 -20.63 8.67
CA ASN A 27 4.69 -19.74 9.78
C ASN A 27 5.33 -18.37 9.58
N GLN A 28 4.69 -17.54 8.77
CA GLN A 28 5.19 -16.20 8.46
C GLN A 28 5.17 -15.31 9.70
N TYR A 29 6.32 -14.71 10.03
CA TYR A 29 6.55 -13.87 11.21
C TYR A 29 6.38 -14.57 12.57
N SER A 30 6.05 -15.85 12.61
CA SER A 30 6.01 -16.70 13.83
C SER A 30 5.52 -15.97 15.08
N PRO A 31 4.26 -15.46 15.15
CA PRO A 31 3.76 -14.72 16.29
C PRO A 31 3.45 -15.65 17.49
N ASN A 32 4.52 -16.17 18.13
CA ASN A 32 4.43 -17.15 19.21
C ASN A 32 4.25 -16.53 20.59
N THR A 33 4.59 -15.26 20.76
CA THR A 33 4.44 -14.51 22.01
C THR A 33 3.38 -13.41 21.89
N ALA A 34 2.86 -12.92 23.00
CA ALA A 34 1.86 -11.86 23.02
C ALA A 34 2.35 -10.57 22.33
N ASN A 35 3.64 -10.21 22.49
CA ASN A 35 4.20 -9.05 21.82
C ASN A 35 4.33 -9.25 20.32
N GLN A 36 4.79 -10.40 19.86
CA GLN A 36 4.87 -10.73 18.43
C GLN A 36 3.47 -10.77 17.80
N PHE A 37 2.48 -11.25 18.51
CA PHE A 37 1.09 -11.26 18.10
C PHE A 37 0.52 -9.84 17.97
N LYS A 38 0.78 -8.97 18.95
CA LYS A 38 0.44 -7.54 18.88
C LYS A 38 1.10 -6.89 17.65
N ASN A 39 2.40 -7.12 17.43
CA ASN A 39 3.14 -6.56 16.32
C ASN A 39 2.62 -7.07 14.96
N TYR A 40 2.26 -8.34 14.89
CA TYR A 40 1.64 -8.94 13.70
C TYR A 40 0.30 -8.28 13.35
N TYR A 41 -0.60 -8.11 14.33
CA TYR A 41 -1.89 -7.44 14.11
C TYR A 41 -1.75 -5.96 13.78
N ASN A 42 -0.84 -5.28 14.42
CA ASN A 42 -0.54 -3.87 14.14
C ASN A 42 0.22 -3.67 12.82
N ARG A 43 0.54 -4.77 12.12
CA ARG A 43 1.35 -4.75 10.91
C ARG A 43 2.68 -4.02 11.09
N GLU A 44 3.30 -4.15 12.27
CA GLU A 44 4.57 -3.49 12.57
C GLU A 44 5.71 -3.97 11.65
N ASN A 45 5.61 -5.20 11.16
CA ASN A 45 6.60 -5.82 10.27
C ASN A 45 6.48 -5.35 8.79
N PHE A 46 5.51 -4.49 8.49
CA PHE A 46 5.30 -3.97 7.14
C PHE A 46 5.56 -2.47 7.10
N THR A 47 6.15 -2.01 6.01
CA THR A 47 6.27 -0.57 5.75
C THR A 47 4.89 0.07 5.73
N LYS A 48 4.68 1.06 6.59
CA LYS A 48 3.41 1.79 6.69
C LYS A 48 3.41 2.97 5.73
N PRO A 49 2.58 2.95 4.67
CA PRO A 49 2.47 4.11 3.79
C PRO A 49 1.90 5.31 4.56
N PRO A 50 2.37 6.52 4.30
CA PRO A 50 1.81 7.71 4.90
C PRO A 50 0.39 7.96 4.36
N LEU A 51 -0.60 8.09 5.25
CA LEU A 51 -2.00 8.24 4.86
C LEU A 51 -2.39 9.70 4.58
N VAL A 52 -1.99 10.62 5.45
CA VAL A 52 -2.42 12.02 5.42
C VAL A 52 -1.27 12.94 5.07
N TYR A 53 -0.12 12.74 5.69
CA TYR A 53 1.07 13.57 5.50
C TYR A 53 2.33 12.72 5.57
N GLY A 54 3.22 12.84 4.58
CA GLY A 54 4.46 12.07 4.53
C GLY A 54 5.22 12.23 3.23
N GLN A 55 6.27 11.43 3.09
CA GLN A 55 7.18 11.48 1.96
C GLN A 55 6.48 11.17 0.62
N TYR A 56 7.09 11.62 -0.46
CA TYR A 56 6.71 11.29 -1.83
C TYR A 56 7.86 10.59 -2.56
N TYR A 57 7.60 10.06 -3.74
CA TYR A 57 8.46 9.08 -4.45
C TYR A 57 9.84 9.59 -4.86
N THR A 58 10.06 10.90 -4.97
CA THR A 58 11.37 11.49 -5.25
C THR A 58 12.12 11.90 -3.98
N ALA A 59 11.61 11.54 -2.79
CA ALA A 59 12.29 11.79 -1.54
C ALA A 59 13.65 11.06 -1.51
N LEU A 60 14.65 11.71 -0.95
CA LEU A 60 15.95 11.08 -0.72
C LEU A 60 15.86 10.05 0.41
N PRO A 61 16.69 9.00 0.36
CA PRO A 61 16.81 8.08 1.48
C PRO A 61 17.07 8.85 2.78
N PRO A 62 16.39 8.52 3.88
CA PRO A 62 16.54 9.21 5.14
C PRO A 62 17.94 8.96 5.74
N GLU A 63 18.59 10.02 6.19
CA GLU A 63 19.85 9.93 6.93
C GLU A 63 19.61 9.65 8.43
N ASN A 64 18.47 10.08 8.94
CA ASN A 64 18.11 9.96 10.34
C ASN A 64 16.94 9.00 10.55
N PHE A 65 17.02 8.23 11.64
CA PHE A 65 15.99 7.29 12.04
C PHE A 65 15.60 7.54 13.49
N GLU A 66 14.31 7.43 13.76
CA GLU A 66 13.75 7.45 15.12
C GLU A 66 13.42 6.02 15.52
N THR A 67 13.81 5.64 16.72
CA THR A 67 13.44 4.35 17.28
C THR A 67 12.05 4.45 17.88
N THR A 68 11.12 3.65 17.34
CA THR A 68 9.75 3.56 17.89
C THR A 68 9.75 2.83 19.24
N GLU A 69 8.67 2.96 20.01
CA GLU A 69 8.49 2.23 21.29
C GLU A 69 8.68 0.71 21.16
N ASN A 70 8.48 0.16 19.98
CA ASN A 70 8.65 -1.26 19.68
C ASN A 70 10.07 -1.63 19.20
N GLY A 71 11.02 -0.69 19.26
CA GLY A 71 12.40 -0.88 18.83
C GLY A 71 12.63 -0.88 17.32
N GLN A 72 11.62 -0.52 16.52
CA GLN A 72 11.76 -0.40 15.06
C GLN A 72 12.30 0.96 14.68
N LEU A 73 13.16 0.99 13.66
CA LEU A 73 13.67 2.22 13.07
C LEU A 73 12.65 2.81 12.10
N LYS A 74 12.19 4.02 12.38
CA LYS A 74 11.31 4.78 11.51
C LYS A 74 12.12 5.89 10.82
N PRO A 75 12.06 5.99 9.48
CA PRO A 75 12.79 7.01 8.75
C PRO A 75 12.21 8.40 9.02
N ILE A 76 13.08 9.38 9.23
CA ILE A 76 12.72 10.78 9.40
C ILE A 76 13.05 11.53 8.11
N PHE A 77 12.03 12.06 7.46
CA PHE A 77 12.19 12.88 6.27
C PHE A 77 12.11 14.36 6.61
N ALA A 78 12.87 15.20 5.91
CA ALA A 78 12.76 16.65 5.99
C ALA A 78 11.35 17.13 5.58
N LYS A 79 10.97 18.34 5.97
CA LYS A 79 9.64 18.89 5.69
C LYS A 79 9.41 19.09 4.18
N GLU A 80 10.44 19.44 3.45
CA GLU A 80 10.45 19.65 2.00
C GLU A 80 10.18 18.36 1.24
N GLN A 81 10.52 17.21 1.82
CA GLN A 81 10.30 15.88 1.27
C GLN A 81 8.93 15.30 1.59
N LYS A 82 8.04 16.08 2.20
CA LYS A 82 6.71 15.65 2.61
C LYS A 82 5.62 16.42 1.87
N THR A 83 4.51 15.74 1.62
CA THR A 83 3.32 16.33 1.01
C THR A 83 2.05 15.88 1.73
N ILE A 84 0.96 16.60 1.50
CA ILE A 84 -0.37 16.23 1.99
C ILE A 84 -0.96 15.18 1.05
N PHE A 85 -1.59 14.15 1.62
CA PHE A 85 -2.21 13.04 0.91
C PHE A 85 -1.25 12.32 -0.07
N PRO A 86 -0.09 11.83 0.40
CA PRO A 86 0.92 11.22 -0.45
C PRO A 86 0.45 9.84 -0.92
N ARG A 87 -0.06 9.77 -2.14
CA ARG A 87 -0.47 8.50 -2.76
C ARG A 87 0.69 7.82 -3.48
N MET A 88 1.59 8.61 -4.04
CA MET A 88 2.84 8.20 -4.67
C MET A 88 3.98 8.41 -3.66
N TRP A 89 4.19 7.47 -2.77
CA TRP A 89 5.06 7.65 -1.60
C TRP A 89 6.34 6.81 -1.64
N ASN A 90 6.38 5.77 -2.49
CA ASN A 90 7.50 4.84 -2.49
C ASN A 90 8.68 5.40 -3.29
N TYR A 91 9.78 5.63 -2.61
CA TYR A 91 11.03 6.21 -3.12
C TYR A 91 12.15 5.17 -3.32
N GLU A 92 11.90 3.89 -2.96
CA GLU A 92 12.95 2.88 -2.89
C GLU A 92 13.42 2.37 -4.26
N ASN A 93 12.58 2.52 -5.29
CA ASN A 93 12.88 1.98 -6.60
C ASN A 93 12.41 2.93 -7.72
N ILE A 94 13.30 3.21 -8.65
CA ILE A 94 13.02 4.07 -9.83
C ILE A 94 11.89 3.53 -10.72
N SER A 95 11.63 2.24 -10.69
CA SER A 95 10.49 1.67 -11.43
C SER A 95 9.14 2.16 -10.92
N TYR A 96 9.04 2.50 -9.64
CA TYR A 96 7.84 3.10 -9.07
C TYR A 96 7.64 4.54 -9.55
N GLU A 97 8.72 5.31 -9.70
CA GLU A 97 8.69 6.65 -10.27
C GLU A 97 8.11 6.62 -11.69
N ASN A 98 8.63 5.76 -12.55
CA ASN A 98 8.14 5.60 -13.91
C ASN A 98 6.65 5.20 -13.93
N GLY A 99 6.26 4.25 -13.09
CA GLY A 99 4.87 3.83 -12.97
C GLY A 99 3.95 4.96 -12.49
N TYR A 100 4.40 5.83 -11.58
CA TYR A 100 3.62 6.99 -11.16
C TYR A 100 3.45 8.01 -12.29
N ILE A 101 4.53 8.29 -13.04
CA ILE A 101 4.51 9.21 -14.16
C ILE A 101 3.58 8.72 -15.29
N GLU A 102 3.54 7.43 -15.56
CA GLU A 102 2.60 6.84 -16.53
C GLU A 102 1.13 7.13 -16.19
N TRP A 103 0.80 7.17 -14.90
CA TRP A 103 -0.59 7.39 -14.46
C TRP A 103 -0.99 8.85 -14.33
N VAL A 104 -0.07 9.73 -14.00
CA VAL A 104 -0.40 11.14 -13.66
C VAL A 104 0.34 12.17 -14.51
N GLY A 105 1.24 11.74 -15.39
CA GLY A 105 2.11 12.63 -16.14
C GLY A 105 3.29 13.15 -15.32
N GLN A 106 4.12 13.95 -15.98
CA GLN A 106 5.28 14.57 -15.35
C GLN A 106 4.83 15.60 -14.30
N PRO A 107 5.46 15.64 -13.10
CA PRO A 107 5.21 16.68 -12.13
C PRO A 107 5.66 18.05 -12.63
N GLU A 108 4.87 19.07 -12.30
CA GLU A 108 5.14 20.46 -12.68
C GLU A 108 5.86 21.23 -11.55
N GLU A 109 5.69 20.76 -10.30
CA GLU A 109 6.31 21.40 -9.13
C GLU A 109 7.71 20.83 -8.90
N THR A 110 8.65 21.70 -8.57
CA THR A 110 10.01 21.33 -8.16
C THR A 110 10.34 21.88 -6.78
N VAL A 111 11.19 21.17 -6.06
CA VAL A 111 11.72 21.59 -4.76
C VAL A 111 13.22 21.35 -4.75
N ILE A 112 13.96 22.20 -4.04
CA ILE A 112 15.39 22.02 -3.85
C ILE A 112 15.59 21.21 -2.55
N ILE A 113 16.24 20.05 -2.68
CA ILE A 113 16.59 19.19 -1.54
C ILE A 113 18.10 18.97 -1.58
N ASN A 114 18.78 19.38 -0.53
CA ASN A 114 20.25 19.27 -0.42
C ASN A 114 21.02 19.92 -1.60
N GLY A 115 20.43 20.97 -2.20
CA GLY A 115 21.03 21.65 -3.37
C GLY A 115 20.72 21.02 -4.71
N GLU A 116 20.00 19.92 -4.76
CA GLU A 116 19.51 19.31 -6.00
C GLU A 116 18.04 19.66 -6.24
N GLU A 117 17.72 19.99 -7.48
CA GLU A 117 16.34 20.20 -7.91
C GLU A 117 15.66 18.86 -8.12
N ARG A 118 14.54 18.64 -7.42
CA ARG A 118 13.74 17.43 -7.50
C ARG A 118 12.27 17.74 -7.76
N VAL A 119 11.63 16.89 -8.52
CA VAL A 119 10.21 17.01 -8.85
C VAL A 119 9.35 16.63 -7.64
N LYS A 120 8.25 17.34 -7.45
CA LYS A 120 7.30 17.10 -6.37
C LYS A 120 5.90 16.88 -6.95
N PRO A 121 5.21 15.80 -6.58
CA PRO A 121 3.84 15.59 -7.02
C PRO A 121 2.91 16.63 -6.40
N SER A 122 2.09 17.28 -7.21
CA SER A 122 1.05 18.20 -6.74
C SER A 122 -0.07 17.43 -6.05
N PHE A 123 -0.86 18.13 -5.23
CA PHE A 123 -2.04 17.53 -4.60
C PHE A 123 -3.05 17.00 -5.64
N LYS A 124 -3.20 17.70 -6.78
CA LYS A 124 -4.03 17.26 -7.90
C LYS A 124 -3.56 15.93 -8.47
N GLN A 125 -2.27 15.75 -8.67
CA GLN A 125 -1.70 14.50 -9.16
C GLN A 125 -1.88 13.35 -8.15
N ASN A 126 -1.73 13.61 -6.86
CA ASN A 126 -2.05 12.62 -5.83
C ASN A 126 -3.52 12.20 -5.86
N LEU A 127 -4.46 13.12 -6.06
CA LEU A 127 -5.89 12.81 -6.24
C LEU A 127 -6.13 12.03 -7.53
N GLN A 128 -5.52 12.43 -8.64
CA GLN A 128 -5.62 11.73 -9.92
C GLN A 128 -5.13 10.29 -9.78
N PHE A 129 -3.98 10.06 -9.15
CA PHE A 129 -3.45 8.72 -8.89
C PHE A 129 -4.39 7.90 -8.00
N PHE A 130 -4.96 8.51 -6.95
CA PHE A 130 -5.91 7.85 -6.08
C PHE A 130 -7.14 7.36 -6.83
N PHE A 131 -7.77 8.21 -7.63
CA PHE A 131 -9.00 7.85 -8.33
C PHE A 131 -8.74 6.94 -9.55
N SER A 132 -7.71 7.21 -10.35
CA SER A 132 -7.46 6.45 -11.57
C SER A 132 -6.80 5.09 -11.27
N TYR A 133 -5.72 5.08 -10.50
CA TYR A 133 -4.97 3.87 -10.22
C TYR A 133 -5.52 3.09 -9.03
N GLN A 134 -5.55 3.71 -7.84
CA GLN A 134 -5.87 2.97 -6.62
C GLN A 134 -7.34 2.56 -6.56
N LEU A 135 -8.26 3.48 -6.86
CA LEU A 135 -9.69 3.20 -6.76
C LEU A 135 -10.21 2.49 -8.01
N ASN A 136 -9.98 3.02 -9.20
CA ASN A 136 -10.53 2.45 -10.42
C ASN A 136 -9.78 1.18 -10.83
N TYR A 137 -8.48 1.29 -11.12
CA TYR A 137 -7.72 0.15 -11.64
C TYR A 137 -7.48 -0.93 -10.58
N MET A 138 -7.04 -0.59 -9.36
CA MET A 138 -6.74 -1.60 -8.35
C MET A 138 -8.01 -2.12 -7.66
N TYR A 139 -8.83 -1.24 -7.10
CA TYR A 139 -9.96 -1.65 -6.27
C TYR A 139 -11.16 -2.14 -7.11
N PHE A 140 -11.72 -1.30 -7.98
CA PHE A 140 -12.93 -1.69 -8.73
C PHE A 140 -12.68 -2.81 -9.73
N ARG A 141 -11.55 -2.81 -10.43
CA ARG A 141 -11.19 -3.92 -11.30
C ARG A 141 -11.14 -5.25 -10.52
N TYR A 142 -10.46 -5.25 -9.38
CA TYR A 142 -10.37 -6.44 -8.54
C TYR A 142 -11.72 -6.87 -7.99
N LEU A 143 -12.52 -5.94 -7.49
CA LEU A 143 -13.88 -6.18 -7.01
C LEU A 143 -14.74 -6.82 -8.11
N LEU A 144 -14.75 -6.23 -9.29
CA LEU A 144 -15.56 -6.72 -10.41
C LEU A 144 -15.06 -8.05 -10.95
N ASN A 145 -13.75 -8.31 -10.98
CA ASN A 145 -13.20 -9.62 -11.33
C ASN A 145 -13.72 -10.75 -10.43
N ASN A 146 -13.97 -10.47 -9.15
CA ASN A 146 -14.48 -11.46 -8.21
C ASN A 146 -15.99 -11.74 -8.39
N PHE A 147 -16.76 -10.78 -8.88
CA PHE A 147 -18.23 -10.88 -8.96
C PHE A 147 -18.78 -11.06 -10.38
N SER A 148 -18.06 -10.62 -11.40
CA SER A 148 -18.54 -10.69 -12.78
C SER A 148 -17.80 -11.74 -13.60
N GLY A 149 -16.52 -11.73 -13.55
CA GLY A 149 -15.66 -12.60 -14.32
C GLY A 149 -14.43 -11.86 -14.83
N LYS A 150 -13.47 -12.59 -15.36
CA LYS A 150 -12.18 -12.10 -15.79
C LYS A 150 -11.96 -12.42 -17.27
N VAL A 151 -11.44 -11.48 -18.04
CA VAL A 151 -11.20 -11.65 -19.48
C VAL A 151 -10.14 -12.74 -19.73
N ASN A 152 -9.04 -12.71 -18.97
CA ASN A 152 -7.94 -13.67 -19.05
C ASN A 152 -7.12 -13.65 -17.75
N ASP A 153 -6.20 -14.60 -17.61
CA ASP A 153 -5.32 -14.75 -16.45
C ASP A 153 -3.97 -14.03 -16.62
N VAL A 154 -3.77 -13.30 -17.71
CA VAL A 154 -2.57 -12.50 -17.90
C VAL A 154 -2.61 -11.30 -16.97
N GLN A 155 -1.53 -11.08 -16.23
CA GLN A 155 -1.43 -9.94 -15.33
C GLN A 155 -1.39 -8.64 -16.12
N GLY A 156 -2.36 -7.75 -15.89
CA GLY A 156 -2.37 -6.42 -16.48
C GLY A 156 -1.56 -5.44 -15.63
N TYR A 157 -0.86 -4.52 -16.31
CA TYR A 157 -0.08 -3.44 -15.71
C TYR A 157 -0.69 -2.05 -15.98
N GLY A 158 -2.02 -1.97 -16.06
CA GLY A 158 -2.75 -0.75 -16.38
C GLY A 158 -3.35 -0.75 -17.78
N ASP A 159 -3.12 -1.80 -18.57
CA ASP A 159 -3.72 -1.94 -19.90
C ASP A 159 -5.20 -2.34 -19.84
N TYR A 160 -5.93 -2.09 -20.93
CA TYR A 160 -7.35 -2.41 -21.06
C TYR A 160 -7.63 -3.82 -21.59
N LYS A 161 -6.59 -4.61 -21.90
CA LYS A 161 -6.74 -5.92 -22.53
C LYS A 161 -6.62 -7.06 -21.54
N ASN A 162 -5.72 -6.92 -20.56
CA ASN A 162 -5.37 -8.00 -19.67
C ASN A 162 -5.95 -7.81 -18.27
N SER A 163 -6.35 -8.92 -17.66
CA SER A 163 -6.86 -8.95 -16.28
C SER A 163 -8.03 -8.00 -16.02
N GLN A 164 -8.80 -7.66 -17.06
CA GLN A 164 -9.99 -6.82 -16.93
C GLN A 164 -11.20 -7.67 -16.58
N TRP A 165 -12.18 -7.05 -15.95
CA TRP A 165 -13.45 -7.69 -15.67
C TRP A 165 -14.34 -7.78 -16.92
N THR A 166 -15.21 -8.76 -16.95
CA THR A 166 -16.21 -8.91 -18.00
C THR A 166 -17.50 -9.48 -17.44
N THR A 167 -18.62 -9.02 -17.97
CA THR A 167 -19.94 -9.55 -17.59
C THR A 167 -20.28 -10.87 -18.30
N GLY A 168 -19.54 -11.23 -19.35
CA GLY A 168 -19.92 -12.31 -20.25
C GLY A 168 -21.11 -11.99 -21.15
N ILE A 169 -21.72 -10.82 -21.00
CA ILE A 169 -22.84 -10.34 -21.83
C ILE A 169 -22.25 -9.64 -23.05
N LYS A 170 -22.66 -10.09 -24.23
CA LYS A 170 -22.05 -9.73 -25.53
C LYS A 170 -22.16 -8.23 -25.92
N TYR A 171 -22.95 -7.43 -25.19
CA TYR A 171 -23.26 -6.05 -25.51
C TYR A 171 -23.00 -5.04 -24.35
N ILE A 172 -22.29 -5.48 -23.30
CA ILE A 172 -21.88 -4.62 -22.19
C ILE A 172 -20.37 -4.72 -21.98
#